data_9d5d61658aa61ca22d75dc3632c7643d
#
_entry.id   9d5d61658aa61ca22d75dc3632c7643d
#
_cell.length_a   1.000
_cell.length_b   1.000
_cell.length_c   1.000
_cell.angle_alpha   90.00
_cell.angle_beta   90.00
_cell.angle_gamma   90.00
#
_symmetry.space_group_name_H-M   'P 1'
#
loop_
_entity.id
_entity.type
_entity.pdbx_description
1 polymer ?
#
loop_
_entity_poly.entity_id
_entity_poly.type
_entity_poly.pdbx_seq_one_letter_code
_entity_poly.pdbx_strand_id
1 'polypeptide(L)'
;GMTIKKFQNTIELTNDGKLSLFFVGTGSAFSKTNYQNNLLLIKGDKHILIDCGTLCSYALETTYNTKITKIRNVILTHSHADHVGGLEEVALMNMYVTKQRPKMILTDEYKKILWNHTLRGGLSIRGEEGIRQNMNFDDYFEQIKPVKIKKAPRPFYHAGIGNIDLKIFRTKHLFSSKNNWNNCYYSVGVLIDDKVIFTSDSKCDPE
;
A
#
# COMPACT_ATOMS: atom_id res chain seq x y z
N GLY A 1 -5.77 -19.84 37.42
CA GLY A 1 -6.06 -19.31 36.08
C GLY A 1 -4.83 -18.62 35.49
N MET A 2 -4.33 -19.12 34.36
CA MET A 2 -3.17 -18.58 33.67
C MET A 2 -3.64 -17.36 32.84
N THR A 3 -3.27 -16.16 33.26
CA THR A 3 -3.60 -14.96 32.52
C THR A 3 -2.50 -14.72 31.49
N ILE A 4 -2.78 -14.97 30.20
CA ILE A 4 -1.89 -14.63 29.11
C ILE A 4 -2.00 -13.12 28.92
N LYS A 5 -1.03 -12.35 29.40
CA LYS A 5 -0.88 -10.95 29.04
C LYS A 5 -0.38 -10.90 27.60
N LYS A 6 -1.26 -10.54 26.65
CA LYS A 6 -0.82 -10.11 25.32
C LYS A 6 -0.01 -8.84 25.51
N PHE A 7 1.27 -8.89 25.20
CA PHE A 7 2.09 -7.69 24.99
C PHE A 7 1.56 -7.01 23.74
N GLN A 8 0.76 -5.96 23.89
CA GLN A 8 0.42 -5.07 22.80
C GLN A 8 1.50 -4.00 22.72
N ASN A 9 2.38 -4.11 21.74
CA ASN A 9 3.29 -3.02 21.39
C ASN A 9 2.50 -2.04 20.50
N THR A 10 2.34 -0.81 20.97
CA THR A 10 1.79 0.27 20.15
C THR A 10 2.89 0.78 19.21
N ILE A 11 2.62 0.85 17.90
CA ILE A 11 3.52 1.53 16.96
C ILE A 11 3.29 3.03 17.07
N GLU A 12 4.36 3.76 17.36
CA GLU A 12 4.38 5.20 17.20
C GLU A 12 4.77 5.56 15.76
N LEU A 13 3.97 6.39 15.10
CA LEU A 13 4.20 6.82 13.72
C LEU A 13 5.20 7.99 13.62
N THR A 14 6.04 8.15 14.62
CA THR A 14 7.13 9.12 14.69
C THR A 14 8.36 8.48 15.30
N ASN A 15 9.54 8.96 14.92
CA ASN A 15 10.80 8.52 15.49
C ASN A 15 11.87 9.62 15.43
N ASP A 16 13.12 9.28 15.75
CA ASP A 16 14.28 10.18 15.81
C ASP A 16 14.83 10.63 14.43
N GLY A 17 14.16 10.30 13.35
CA GLY A 17 14.56 10.64 11.98
C GLY A 17 15.30 9.53 11.23
N LYS A 18 15.56 8.39 11.87
CA LYS A 18 16.10 7.20 11.21
C LYS A 18 14.99 6.40 10.55
N LEU A 19 15.27 5.82 9.39
CA LEU A 19 14.34 4.94 8.71
C LEU A 19 14.11 3.68 9.55
N SER A 20 12.87 3.44 9.95
CA SER A 20 12.42 2.24 10.66
C SER A 20 11.43 1.46 9.82
N LEU A 21 11.53 0.13 9.85
CA LEU A 21 10.71 -0.79 9.09
C LEU A 21 9.99 -1.73 10.04
N PHE A 22 8.66 -1.85 9.88
CA PHE A 22 7.81 -2.75 10.66
C PHE A 22 7.04 -3.67 9.73
N PHE A 23 7.26 -4.96 9.83
CA PHE A 23 6.44 -5.94 9.12
C PHE A 23 5.12 -6.11 9.86
N VAL A 24 4.02 -5.73 9.22
CA VAL A 24 2.66 -5.85 9.76
C VAL A 24 2.10 -7.27 9.60
N GLY A 25 2.85 -8.14 8.95
CA GLY A 25 2.58 -9.56 8.78
C GLY A 25 3.64 -10.18 7.89
N THR A 26 3.81 -11.49 7.95
CA THR A 26 4.81 -12.24 7.19
C THR A 26 4.24 -13.41 6.39
N GLY A 27 2.91 -13.55 6.36
CA GLY A 27 2.23 -14.64 5.67
C GLY A 27 1.77 -14.30 4.26
N SER A 28 1.67 -15.32 3.40
CA SER A 28 1.05 -15.21 2.08
C SER A 28 -0.48 -15.08 2.17
N ALA A 29 -1.15 -14.82 1.03
CA ALA A 29 -2.61 -14.75 0.92
C ALA A 29 -3.34 -15.95 1.53
N PHE A 30 -2.72 -17.12 1.52
CA PHE A 30 -3.31 -18.37 2.00
C PHE A 30 -2.81 -18.79 3.39
N SER A 31 -1.95 -18.00 4.02
CA SER A 31 -1.49 -18.30 5.38
C SER A 31 -2.64 -18.13 6.38
N LYS A 32 -2.82 -19.15 7.23
CA LYS A 32 -3.77 -19.12 8.33
C LYS A 32 -3.12 -18.84 9.69
N THR A 33 -1.80 -18.85 9.74
CA THR A 33 -1.01 -18.71 10.97
C THR A 33 -0.29 -17.36 11.07
N ASN A 34 0.02 -16.74 9.92
CA ASN A 34 0.69 -15.44 9.85
C ASN A 34 -0.15 -14.48 9.02
N TYR A 35 -0.07 -13.18 9.33
CA TYR A 35 -0.70 -12.15 8.54
C TYR A 35 0.05 -11.94 7.21
N GLN A 36 -0.65 -11.32 6.26
CA GLN A 36 -0.12 -10.98 4.94
C GLN A 36 1.05 -9.99 5.04
N ASN A 37 1.95 -10.02 4.04
CA ASN A 37 3.11 -9.15 3.99
C ASN A 37 2.73 -7.70 3.69
N ASN A 38 2.68 -6.88 4.73
CA ASN A 38 2.54 -5.44 4.63
C ASN A 38 3.70 -4.82 5.42
N LEU A 39 4.30 -3.77 4.86
CA LEU A 39 5.46 -3.12 5.44
C LEU A 39 5.14 -1.67 5.80
N LEU A 40 5.34 -1.29 7.05
CA LEU A 40 5.18 0.08 7.51
C LEU A 40 6.56 0.74 7.66
N LEU A 41 6.76 1.85 6.93
CA LEU A 41 7.95 2.68 7.00
C LEU A 41 7.67 3.88 7.90
N ILE A 42 8.60 4.19 8.79
CA ILE A 42 8.56 5.39 9.64
C ILE A 42 9.91 6.09 9.58
N LYS A 43 9.88 7.40 9.34
CA LYS A 43 11.08 8.26 9.36
C LYS A 43 10.73 9.66 9.83
N GLY A 44 11.21 10.04 10.99
CA GLY A 44 10.83 11.30 11.61
C GLY A 44 9.33 11.35 11.93
N ASP A 45 8.64 12.33 11.39
CA ASP A 45 7.18 12.50 11.52
C ASP A 45 6.38 11.95 10.33
N LYS A 46 7.04 11.22 9.41
CA LYS A 46 6.45 10.66 8.19
C LYS A 46 6.39 9.15 8.24
N HIS A 47 5.35 8.60 7.63
CA HIS A 47 5.19 7.16 7.46
C HIS A 47 4.61 6.82 6.08
N ILE A 48 4.85 5.60 5.64
CA ILE A 48 4.25 5.02 4.43
C ILE A 48 3.94 3.55 4.71
N LEU A 49 2.72 3.14 4.42
CA LEU A 49 2.35 1.72 4.39
C LEU A 49 2.57 1.19 2.97
N ILE A 50 3.41 0.18 2.82
CA ILE A 50 3.58 -0.56 1.57
C ILE A 50 2.65 -1.75 1.59
N ASP A 51 1.68 -1.75 0.70
CA ASP A 51 0.58 -2.69 0.60
C ASP A 51 -0.38 -2.66 1.80
N CYS A 52 -1.62 -2.96 1.54
CA CYS A 52 -2.68 -3.05 2.53
C CYS A 52 -3.59 -4.23 2.19
N GLY A 53 -3.17 -5.41 2.62
CA GLY A 53 -3.93 -6.64 2.42
C GLY A 53 -5.19 -6.72 3.26
N THR A 54 -6.01 -7.74 3.01
CA THR A 54 -7.31 -7.94 3.67
C THR A 54 -7.20 -7.99 5.19
N LEU A 55 -6.12 -8.53 5.73
CA LEU A 55 -5.89 -8.65 7.18
C LEU A 55 -5.03 -7.54 7.78
N CYS A 56 -4.63 -6.54 7.00
CA CYS A 56 -3.72 -5.48 7.45
C CYS A 56 -4.29 -4.68 8.63
N SER A 57 -5.53 -4.23 8.52
CA SER A 57 -6.22 -3.48 9.58
C SER A 57 -6.31 -4.30 10.86
N TYR A 58 -6.69 -5.56 10.76
CA TYR A 58 -6.76 -6.46 11.91
C TYR A 58 -5.38 -6.69 12.56
N ALA A 59 -4.34 -6.90 11.75
CA ALA A 59 -2.97 -7.10 12.25
C ALA A 59 -2.42 -5.84 12.94
N LEU A 60 -2.66 -4.65 12.38
CA LEU A 60 -2.27 -3.38 13.00
C LEU A 60 -2.96 -3.19 14.36
N GLU A 61 -4.24 -3.48 14.45
CA GLU A 61 -4.99 -3.27 15.71
C GLU A 61 -4.64 -4.33 16.75
N THR A 62 -4.58 -5.62 16.39
CA THR A 62 -4.35 -6.70 17.35
C THR A 62 -2.90 -6.84 17.80
N THR A 63 -1.93 -6.58 16.93
CA THR A 63 -0.49 -6.70 17.23
C THR A 63 0.09 -5.40 17.76
N TYR A 64 -0.33 -4.27 17.20
CA TYR A 64 0.31 -2.97 17.45
C TYR A 64 -0.63 -1.93 18.06
N ASN A 65 -1.85 -2.30 18.39
CA ASN A 65 -2.86 -1.38 18.93
C ASN A 65 -2.99 -0.07 18.11
N THR A 66 -2.87 -0.19 16.79
CA THR A 66 -2.89 0.94 15.86
C THR A 66 -4.07 0.80 14.91
N LYS A 67 -4.93 1.81 14.85
CA LYS A 67 -6.08 1.82 13.95
C LYS A 67 -5.65 2.17 12.53
N ILE A 68 -6.30 1.56 11.54
CA ILE A 68 -6.02 1.81 10.12
C ILE A 68 -6.20 3.28 9.72
N THR A 69 -7.05 4.02 10.40
CA THR A 69 -7.26 5.46 10.20
C THR A 69 -6.05 6.33 10.57
N LYS A 70 -5.08 5.78 11.29
CA LYS A 70 -3.78 6.44 11.54
C LYS A 70 -2.86 6.42 10.33
N ILE A 71 -3.10 5.51 9.38
CA ILE A 71 -2.31 5.41 8.16
C ILE A 71 -2.79 6.46 7.16
N ARG A 72 -1.88 7.36 6.80
CA ARG A 72 -2.17 8.53 5.95
C ARG A 72 -1.51 8.47 4.58
N ASN A 73 -0.53 7.59 4.39
CA ASN A 73 0.20 7.44 3.14
C ASN A 73 0.36 5.96 2.81
N VAL A 74 -0.02 5.59 1.60
CA VAL A 74 0.03 4.20 1.12
C VAL A 74 0.71 4.14 -0.25
N ILE A 75 1.49 3.11 -0.48
CA ILE A 75 2.00 2.72 -1.79
C ILE A 75 1.69 1.24 -2.02
N LEU A 76 1.34 0.86 -3.24
CA LEU A 76 0.99 -0.51 -3.60
C LEU A 76 2.00 -1.11 -4.56
N THR A 77 2.30 -2.40 -4.39
CA THR A 77 3.18 -3.15 -5.29
C THR A 77 2.41 -3.82 -6.43
N HIS A 78 1.26 -4.42 -6.16
CA HIS A 78 0.38 -5.05 -7.16
C HIS A 78 -1.02 -5.34 -6.59
N SER A 79 -1.94 -5.84 -7.41
CA SER A 79 -3.38 -5.89 -7.10
C SER A 79 -3.89 -7.24 -6.57
N HIS A 80 -3.04 -8.12 -6.03
CA HIS A 80 -3.53 -9.30 -5.33
C HIS A 80 -4.16 -8.95 -3.97
N ALA A 81 -5.11 -9.74 -3.50
CA ALA A 81 -5.90 -9.45 -2.28
C ALA A 81 -5.05 -9.30 -1.01
N ASP A 82 -3.95 -10.03 -0.89
CA ASP A 82 -2.99 -9.92 0.21
C ASP A 82 -2.16 -8.61 0.18
N HIS A 83 -2.31 -7.81 -0.89
CA HIS A 83 -1.65 -6.50 -1.06
C HIS A 83 -2.62 -5.32 -1.15
N VAL A 84 -3.86 -5.54 -1.60
CA VAL A 84 -4.84 -4.46 -1.81
C VAL A 84 -6.20 -4.72 -1.17
N GLY A 85 -6.44 -5.91 -0.64
CA GLY A 85 -7.77 -6.31 -0.13
C GLY A 85 -8.30 -5.50 1.05
N GLY A 86 -7.45 -4.74 1.74
CA GLY A 86 -7.84 -3.84 2.83
C GLY A 86 -8.17 -2.40 2.42
N LEU A 87 -8.00 -2.05 1.14
CA LEU A 87 -8.16 -0.66 0.69
C LEU A 87 -9.60 -0.15 0.74
N GLU A 88 -10.59 -1.02 0.54
CA GLU A 88 -11.99 -0.61 0.68
C GLU A 88 -12.29 -0.15 2.11
N GLU A 89 -11.82 -0.87 3.12
CA GLU A 89 -11.92 -0.44 4.52
C GLU A 89 -11.20 0.89 4.77
N VAL A 90 -9.98 1.05 4.25
CA VAL A 90 -9.23 2.31 4.36
C VAL A 90 -10.03 3.47 3.78
N ALA A 91 -10.60 3.30 2.59
CA ALA A 91 -11.41 4.31 1.92
C ALA A 91 -12.64 4.70 2.74
N LEU A 92 -13.42 3.73 3.15
CA LEU A 92 -14.68 3.95 3.87
C LEU A 92 -14.45 4.48 5.30
N MET A 93 -13.49 3.92 6.03
CA MET A 93 -13.17 4.41 7.38
C MET A 93 -12.68 5.85 7.36
N ASN A 94 -11.87 6.24 6.39
CA ASN A 94 -11.43 7.63 6.28
C ASN A 94 -12.56 8.55 5.80
N MET A 95 -13.43 8.11 4.92
CA MET A 95 -14.58 8.92 4.49
C MET A 95 -15.55 9.20 5.65
N TYR A 96 -15.86 8.20 6.47
CA TYR A 96 -16.87 8.33 7.51
C TYR A 96 -16.31 8.77 8.87
N VAL A 97 -15.08 8.42 9.21
CA VAL A 97 -14.49 8.68 10.53
C VAL A 97 -13.59 9.91 10.52
N THR A 98 -12.51 9.90 9.74
CA THR A 98 -11.55 11.02 9.75
C THR A 98 -12.00 12.21 8.90
N LYS A 99 -12.85 11.99 7.91
CA LYS A 99 -13.25 12.98 6.91
C LYS A 99 -12.06 13.54 6.11
N GLN A 100 -10.96 12.80 6.05
CA GLN A 100 -9.73 13.17 5.36
C GLN A 100 -9.28 12.03 4.45
N ARG A 101 -8.98 12.34 3.19
CA ARG A 101 -8.47 11.38 2.24
C ARG A 101 -7.02 10.99 2.55
N PRO A 102 -6.69 9.71 2.70
CA PRO A 102 -5.31 9.30 2.74
C PRO A 102 -4.66 9.47 1.36
N LYS A 103 -3.34 9.68 1.35
CA LYS A 103 -2.54 9.80 0.13
C LYS A 103 -2.14 8.42 -0.37
N MET A 104 -2.21 8.22 -1.68
CA MET A 104 -1.77 7.00 -2.33
C MET A 104 -0.77 7.32 -3.44
N ILE A 105 0.41 6.74 -3.35
CA ILE A 105 1.49 6.92 -4.31
C ILE A 105 1.32 5.87 -5.40
N LEU A 106 0.91 6.30 -6.58
CA LEU A 106 0.77 5.42 -7.75
C LEU A 106 0.80 6.22 -9.06
N THR A 107 1.24 5.54 -10.12
CA THR A 107 1.19 6.08 -11.48
C THR A 107 -0.25 6.17 -11.99
N ASP A 108 -0.49 7.00 -13.00
CA ASP A 108 -1.81 7.09 -13.66
C ASP A 108 -2.23 5.74 -14.27
N GLU A 109 -1.28 4.99 -14.80
CA GLU A 109 -1.52 3.64 -15.33
C GLU A 109 -2.08 2.72 -14.22
N TYR A 110 -1.40 2.66 -13.09
CA TYR A 110 -1.84 1.80 -12.00
C TYR A 110 -3.13 2.31 -11.34
N LYS A 111 -3.33 3.61 -11.24
CA LYS A 111 -4.59 4.19 -10.76
C LYS A 111 -5.80 3.68 -11.55
N LYS A 112 -5.70 3.62 -12.89
CA LYS A 112 -6.75 3.09 -13.75
C LYS A 112 -7.00 1.60 -13.50
N ILE A 113 -5.94 0.81 -13.41
CA ILE A 113 -6.03 -0.63 -13.13
C ILE A 113 -6.69 -0.87 -11.78
N LEU A 114 -6.19 -0.23 -10.73
CA LEU A 114 -6.68 -0.38 -9.37
C LEU A 114 -8.15 0.00 -9.25
N TRP A 115 -8.53 1.15 -9.80
CA TRP A 115 -9.91 1.61 -9.75
C TRP A 115 -10.84 0.71 -10.55
N ASN A 116 -10.54 0.50 -11.83
CA ASN A 116 -11.47 -0.19 -12.74
C ASN A 116 -11.61 -1.69 -12.46
N HIS A 117 -10.54 -2.33 -11.95
CA HIS A 117 -10.50 -3.78 -11.79
C HIS A 117 -10.54 -4.27 -10.34
N THR A 118 -10.38 -3.38 -9.35
CA THR A 118 -10.38 -3.76 -7.93
C THR A 118 -11.38 -2.95 -7.11
N LEU A 119 -11.27 -1.63 -7.08
CA LEU A 119 -12.02 -0.81 -6.13
C LEU A 119 -13.41 -0.42 -6.59
N ARG A 120 -13.62 -0.26 -7.88
CA ARG A 120 -14.86 0.26 -8.46
C ARG A 120 -16.09 -0.55 -8.07
N GLY A 121 -15.96 -1.87 -7.92
CA GLY A 121 -17.07 -2.74 -7.56
C GLY A 121 -17.74 -2.36 -6.24
N GLY A 122 -16.93 -2.09 -5.21
CA GLY A 122 -17.42 -1.75 -3.87
C GLY A 122 -17.55 -0.25 -3.60
N LEU A 123 -16.82 0.59 -4.33
CA LEU A 123 -16.67 2.02 -3.99
C LEU A 123 -17.30 2.99 -5.00
N SER A 124 -17.78 2.54 -6.14
CA SER A 124 -18.27 3.43 -7.20
C SER A 124 -19.60 4.12 -6.89
N ILE A 125 -20.34 3.60 -5.93
CA ILE A 125 -21.67 4.12 -5.57
C ILE A 125 -21.73 4.33 -4.07
N ARG A 126 -22.18 5.52 -3.68
CA ARG A 126 -22.53 5.86 -2.31
C ARG A 126 -23.99 6.27 -2.27
N GLY A 127 -24.70 5.88 -1.22
CA GLY A 127 -26.06 6.34 -0.95
C GLY A 127 -26.19 6.86 0.47
N GLU A 128 -26.67 8.08 0.62
CA GLU A 128 -27.09 8.66 1.90
C GLU A 128 -28.44 9.32 1.69
N GLU A 129 -29.36 9.14 2.64
CA GLU A 129 -30.70 9.73 2.62
C GLU A 129 -31.50 9.52 1.31
N GLY A 130 -31.32 8.33 0.69
CA GLY A 130 -31.97 7.98 -0.56
C GLY A 130 -31.39 8.63 -1.82
N ILE A 131 -30.31 9.37 -1.71
CA ILE A 131 -29.61 9.99 -2.84
C ILE A 131 -28.44 9.11 -3.26
N ARG A 132 -28.45 8.65 -4.51
CA ARG A 132 -27.34 7.93 -5.12
C ARG A 132 -26.25 8.90 -5.58
N GLN A 133 -25.01 8.70 -5.14
CA GLN A 133 -23.85 9.44 -5.62
C GLN A 133 -22.90 8.51 -6.37
N ASN A 134 -22.44 8.93 -7.55
CA ASN A 134 -21.38 8.25 -8.27
C ASN A 134 -20.02 8.72 -7.72
N MET A 135 -19.19 7.77 -7.38
CA MET A 135 -17.89 8.00 -6.77
C MET A 135 -16.77 7.56 -7.71
N ASN A 136 -15.61 8.18 -7.56
CA ASN A 136 -14.38 7.80 -8.23
C ASN A 136 -13.20 7.70 -7.24
N PHE A 137 -12.03 7.33 -7.73
CA PHE A 137 -10.83 7.20 -6.91
C PHE A 137 -10.51 8.45 -6.08
N ASP A 138 -10.63 9.63 -6.70
CA ASP A 138 -10.25 10.90 -6.06
C ASP A 138 -11.21 11.34 -4.95
N ASP A 139 -12.39 10.75 -4.88
CA ASP A 139 -13.30 10.95 -3.74
C ASP A 139 -12.80 10.29 -2.46
N TYR A 140 -12.00 9.22 -2.58
CA TYR A 140 -11.49 8.43 -1.45
C TYR A 140 -10.03 8.66 -1.14
N PHE A 141 -9.20 8.90 -2.15
CA PHE A 141 -7.75 9.01 -2.02
C PHE A 141 -7.22 10.26 -2.75
N GLU A 142 -6.17 10.83 -2.20
CA GLU A 142 -5.36 11.83 -2.90
C GLU A 142 -4.19 11.14 -3.59
N GLN A 143 -4.12 11.24 -4.91
CA GLN A 143 -3.01 10.67 -5.65
C GLN A 143 -1.72 11.48 -5.46
N ILE A 144 -0.64 10.80 -5.10
CA ILE A 144 0.73 11.30 -5.26
C ILE A 144 1.27 10.64 -6.53
N LYS A 145 1.44 11.42 -7.59
CA LYS A 145 1.90 10.90 -8.87
C LYS A 145 3.43 10.83 -8.92
N PRO A 146 4.03 9.64 -9.07
CA PRO A 146 5.46 9.50 -9.26
C PRO A 146 5.93 10.14 -10.57
N VAL A 147 7.12 10.71 -10.55
CA VAL A 147 7.74 11.34 -11.73
C VAL A 147 8.60 10.30 -12.45
N LYS A 148 8.37 10.12 -13.76
CA LYS A 148 9.13 9.18 -14.58
C LYS A 148 10.59 9.61 -14.71
N ILE A 149 11.50 8.68 -14.43
CA ILE A 149 12.94 8.85 -14.65
C ILE A 149 13.25 8.45 -16.10
N LYS A 150 13.81 9.37 -16.85
CA LYS A 150 14.22 9.13 -18.24
C LYS A 150 15.49 8.26 -18.29
N LYS A 151 15.67 7.50 -19.38
CA LYS A 151 16.85 6.65 -19.66
C LYS A 151 17.10 5.49 -18.69
N ALA A 152 16.07 4.98 -18.05
CA ALA A 152 16.16 3.75 -17.28
C ALA A 152 15.88 2.52 -18.16
N PRO A 153 16.49 1.35 -17.87
CA PRO A 153 16.30 0.13 -18.66
C PRO A 153 14.88 -0.46 -18.55
N ARG A 154 14.13 -0.04 -17.55
CA ARG A 154 12.72 -0.39 -17.32
C ARG A 154 11.94 0.85 -16.87
N PRO A 155 10.60 0.83 -16.88
CA PRO A 155 9.82 1.93 -16.31
C PRO A 155 10.23 2.18 -14.86
N PHE A 156 10.70 3.38 -14.59
CA PHE A 156 11.32 3.81 -13.36
C PHE A 156 10.79 5.19 -12.97
N TYR A 157 10.42 5.36 -11.70
CA TYR A 157 9.78 6.58 -11.21
C TYR A 157 10.36 7.00 -9.87
N HIS A 158 10.28 8.29 -9.59
CA HIS A 158 10.64 8.89 -8.31
C HIS A 158 9.41 9.49 -7.64
N ALA A 159 9.29 9.28 -6.35
CA ALA A 159 8.30 9.91 -5.48
C ALA A 159 8.88 10.08 -4.07
N GLY A 160 8.17 10.80 -3.20
CA GLY A 160 8.57 10.95 -1.82
C GLY A 160 7.43 11.42 -0.93
N ILE A 161 7.57 11.13 0.35
CA ILE A 161 6.74 11.66 1.43
C ILE A 161 7.69 12.30 2.45
N GLY A 162 7.66 13.63 2.54
CA GLY A 162 8.60 14.36 3.39
C GLY A 162 10.05 13.99 3.04
N ASN A 163 10.79 13.48 4.00
CA ASN A 163 12.18 13.04 3.85
C ASN A 163 12.35 11.55 3.50
N ILE A 164 11.27 10.84 3.22
CA ILE A 164 11.33 9.46 2.70
C ILE A 164 11.40 9.53 1.19
N ASP A 165 12.51 9.09 0.62
CA ASP A 165 12.73 9.01 -0.83
C ASP A 165 12.36 7.64 -1.36
N LEU A 166 11.59 7.61 -2.45
CA LEU A 166 11.14 6.37 -3.09
C LEU A 166 11.51 6.36 -4.56
N LYS A 167 12.13 5.27 -4.99
CA LYS A 167 12.25 4.91 -6.40
C LYS A 167 11.38 3.69 -6.67
N ILE A 168 10.52 3.79 -7.66
CA ILE A 168 9.50 2.81 -7.99
C ILE A 168 9.82 2.28 -9.38
N PHE A 169 9.90 0.97 -9.53
CA PHE A 169 10.27 0.34 -10.80
C PHE A 169 9.38 -0.86 -11.10
N ARG A 170 9.09 -1.06 -12.39
CA ARG A 170 8.30 -2.21 -12.85
C ARG A 170 9.05 -3.50 -12.59
N THR A 171 8.34 -4.48 -12.06
CA THR A 171 8.85 -5.83 -11.80
C THR A 171 8.08 -6.87 -12.65
N LYS A 172 8.68 -8.05 -12.82
CA LYS A 172 8.06 -9.18 -13.53
C LYS A 172 7.32 -10.06 -12.53
N HIS A 173 6.00 -10.09 -12.63
CA HIS A 173 5.13 -10.92 -11.82
C HIS A 173 4.19 -11.72 -12.71
N LEU A 174 4.10 -13.03 -12.53
CA LEU A 174 3.29 -14.04 -13.24
C LEU A 174 3.62 -14.22 -14.74
N PHE A 175 3.65 -13.17 -15.54
CA PHE A 175 3.95 -13.22 -16.97
C PHE A 175 5.15 -12.35 -17.28
N SER A 176 6.12 -12.91 -18.01
CA SER A 176 7.28 -12.14 -18.48
C SER A 176 7.31 -12.12 -19.99
N SER A 177 7.02 -10.96 -20.59
CA SER A 177 7.45 -10.64 -21.94
C SER A 177 8.72 -9.82 -21.86
N LYS A 178 9.80 -10.28 -22.51
CA LYS A 178 11.15 -9.71 -22.31
C LYS A 178 11.27 -8.20 -22.55
N ASN A 179 10.40 -7.57 -23.31
CA ASN A 179 10.51 -6.13 -23.62
C ASN A 179 9.17 -5.41 -23.74
N ASN A 180 8.07 -6.01 -23.33
CA ASN A 180 6.76 -5.37 -23.44
C ASN A 180 6.05 -5.33 -22.08
N TRP A 181 6.31 -4.28 -21.31
CA TRP A 181 5.72 -4.06 -19.99
C TRP A 181 4.19 -3.91 -20.02
N ASN A 182 3.60 -3.59 -21.17
CA ASN A 182 2.14 -3.51 -21.32
C ASN A 182 1.46 -4.89 -21.27
N ASN A 183 2.20 -5.95 -21.58
CA ASN A 183 1.69 -7.34 -21.53
C ASN A 183 2.07 -8.07 -20.24
N CYS A 184 2.75 -7.39 -19.32
CA CYS A 184 3.06 -7.94 -18.00
C CYS A 184 1.97 -7.57 -16.99
N TYR A 185 1.69 -8.48 -16.04
CA TYR A 185 0.90 -8.13 -14.88
C TYR A 185 1.52 -6.92 -14.18
N TYR A 186 0.71 -5.91 -13.86
CA TYR A 186 1.24 -4.69 -13.26
C TYR A 186 1.76 -4.97 -11.86
N SER A 187 3.05 -4.87 -11.68
CA SER A 187 3.71 -4.92 -10.39
C SER A 187 4.91 -4.00 -10.35
N VAL A 188 5.24 -3.53 -9.17
CA VAL A 188 6.39 -2.66 -8.92
C VAL A 188 7.17 -3.11 -7.70
N GLY A 189 8.47 -2.84 -7.73
CA GLY A 189 9.33 -2.83 -6.57
C GLY A 189 9.57 -1.39 -6.10
N VAL A 190 10.01 -1.24 -4.87
CA VAL A 190 10.26 0.06 -4.26
C VAL A 190 11.66 0.05 -3.64
N LEU A 191 12.50 1.01 -4.04
CA LEU A 191 13.77 1.30 -3.39
C LEU A 191 13.57 2.50 -2.45
N ILE A 192 13.86 2.31 -1.18
CA ILE A 192 13.58 3.24 -0.10
C ILE A 192 14.91 3.87 0.36
N ASP A 193 15.02 5.20 0.28
CA ASP A 193 16.19 5.98 0.68
C ASP A 193 17.51 5.46 0.08
N ASP A 194 17.47 4.89 -1.12
CA ASP A 194 18.61 4.19 -1.76
C ASP A 194 19.28 3.11 -0.90
N LYS A 195 18.58 2.55 0.08
CA LYS A 195 19.11 1.61 1.07
C LYS A 195 18.39 0.27 1.12
N VAL A 196 17.08 0.26 0.96
CA VAL A 196 16.25 -0.93 1.14
C VAL A 196 15.40 -1.15 -0.10
N ILE A 197 15.48 -2.34 -0.67
CA ILE A 197 14.61 -2.77 -1.79
C ILE A 197 13.50 -3.65 -1.22
N PHE A 198 12.28 -3.32 -1.55
CA PHE A 198 11.10 -4.14 -1.30
C PHE A 198 10.51 -4.60 -2.64
N THR A 199 10.54 -5.90 -2.89
CA THR A 199 9.92 -6.53 -4.06
C THR A 199 9.04 -7.67 -3.58
N SER A 200 7.75 -7.44 -3.53
CA SER A 200 6.80 -8.48 -3.14
C SER A 200 6.45 -9.37 -4.32
N ASP A 201 6.45 -10.69 -4.11
CA ASP A 201 6.01 -11.73 -5.08
C ASP A 201 6.63 -11.66 -6.48
N SER A 202 7.73 -10.93 -6.67
CA SER A 202 8.42 -10.90 -7.94
C SER A 202 9.33 -12.13 -8.11
N LYS A 203 9.37 -12.68 -9.32
CA LYS A 203 10.42 -13.63 -9.68
C LYS A 203 11.77 -12.92 -9.60
N CYS A 204 12.80 -13.64 -9.18
CA CYS A 204 14.17 -13.15 -9.21
C CYS A 204 14.50 -12.63 -10.63
N ASP A 205 14.76 -11.36 -10.74
CA ASP A 205 15.03 -10.64 -11.99
C ASP A 205 16.34 -9.87 -11.80
N PRO A 206 17.48 -10.45 -12.20
CA PRO A 206 18.80 -9.89 -11.91
C PRO A 206 19.21 -8.70 -12.80
N GLU A 207 18.34 -8.24 -13.73
CA GLU A 207 18.63 -7.09 -14.60
C GLU A 207 18.32 -5.73 -13.97
#